data_7da24a9f37bb7df4a244fb7fd6293345
#
_entry.id   7da24a9f37bb7df4a244fb7fd6293345
#
_cell.length_a   1.000
_cell.length_b   1.000
_cell.length_c   1.000
_cell.angle_alpha   90.00
_cell.angle_beta   90.00
_cell.angle_gamma   90.00
#
_symmetry.space_group_name_H-M   'P 1'
#
loop_
_entity.id
_entity.type
_entity.pdbx_description
1 polymer ?
#
loop_
_entity_poly.entity_id
_entity_poly.type
_entity_poly.pdbx_seq_one_letter_code
_entity_poly.pdbx_strand_id
1 'polypeptide(L)'
;MTNRKYKPGKIRERNSENILAAAEQEFVLHGFKGTSMQAVADRAGVAKANIHYYFKNKDNLYLALLENIIANWNEVLADMSEESDPADVLSRFIRTKIRLSYTHPNASKIFAMEIIQGAPYLKSHISQAMRQWVKDKSTIIQSWIDQGQIRAIDPTHLIF
;
A
#
# COMPACT_ATOMS: atom_id res chain seq x y z
N MET A 1 31.12 -13.55 -23.36
CA MET A 1 30.81 -13.89 -21.94
C MET A 1 30.51 -12.61 -21.20
N THR A 2 29.25 -12.26 -21.06
CA THR A 2 28.80 -10.97 -20.50
C THR A 2 28.69 -11.11 -18.96
N ASN A 3 29.59 -10.48 -18.26
CA ASN A 3 29.66 -10.44 -16.80
C ASN A 3 28.50 -9.59 -16.28
N ARG A 4 27.35 -10.22 -15.92
CA ARG A 4 26.22 -9.55 -15.25
C ARG A 4 26.69 -9.12 -13.86
N LYS A 5 27.07 -7.85 -13.72
CA LYS A 5 27.36 -7.23 -12.42
C LYS A 5 26.16 -7.42 -11.48
N TYR A 6 26.31 -8.30 -10.52
CA TYR A 6 25.39 -8.61 -9.45
C TYR A 6 25.25 -7.37 -8.55
N LYS A 7 24.06 -6.76 -8.49
CA LYS A 7 23.75 -5.66 -7.57
C LYS A 7 22.96 -6.22 -6.37
N PRO A 8 23.58 -6.35 -5.17
CA PRO A 8 22.94 -6.96 -4.01
C PRO A 8 21.59 -6.36 -3.60
N GLY A 9 21.37 -5.06 -3.81
CA GLY A 9 20.12 -4.37 -3.54
C GLY A 9 18.93 -4.91 -4.35
N LYS A 10 19.10 -5.13 -5.65
CA LYS A 10 18.02 -5.62 -6.53
C LYS A 10 17.51 -7.02 -6.20
N ILE A 11 18.37 -7.88 -5.64
CA ILE A 11 17.95 -9.23 -5.22
C ILE A 11 17.14 -9.15 -3.93
N ARG A 12 17.55 -8.28 -3.02
CA ARG A 12 16.84 -8.05 -1.78
C ARG A 12 15.44 -7.52 -2.07
N GLU A 13 15.31 -6.54 -2.93
CA GLU A 13 14.01 -5.99 -3.38
C GLU A 13 13.14 -7.08 -4.00
N ARG A 14 13.65 -7.79 -5.00
CA ARG A 14 12.91 -8.87 -5.68
C ARG A 14 12.47 -9.99 -4.74
N ASN A 15 13.29 -10.35 -3.75
CA ASN A 15 12.91 -11.36 -2.76
C ASN A 15 11.80 -10.83 -1.83
N SER A 16 11.89 -9.57 -1.40
CA SER A 16 10.86 -8.91 -0.61
C SER A 16 9.53 -8.86 -1.35
N GLU A 17 9.53 -8.47 -2.63
CA GLU A 17 8.35 -8.44 -3.50
C GLU A 17 7.72 -9.83 -3.67
N ASN A 18 8.53 -10.87 -3.89
CA ASN A 18 8.04 -12.25 -3.98
C ASN A 18 7.38 -12.73 -2.68
N ILE A 19 7.95 -12.38 -1.52
CA ILE A 19 7.36 -12.71 -0.23
C ILE A 19 6.05 -11.95 -0.02
N LEU A 20 5.99 -10.67 -0.37
CA LEU A 20 4.77 -9.86 -0.26
C LEU A 20 3.65 -10.39 -1.17
N ALA A 21 3.97 -10.79 -2.40
CA ALA A 21 3.01 -11.40 -3.32
C ALA A 21 2.46 -12.74 -2.79
N ALA A 22 3.30 -13.57 -2.19
CA ALA A 22 2.87 -14.80 -1.53
C ALA A 22 2.02 -14.53 -0.29
N ALA A 23 2.41 -13.54 0.52
CA ALA A 23 1.67 -13.11 1.70
C ALA A 23 0.27 -12.58 1.34
N GLU A 24 0.16 -11.80 0.26
CA GLU A 24 -1.13 -11.31 -0.24
C GLU A 24 -2.10 -12.47 -0.50
N GLN A 25 -1.64 -13.51 -1.17
CA GLN A 25 -2.47 -14.68 -1.46
C GLN A 25 -2.88 -15.43 -0.19
N GLU A 26 -1.95 -15.64 0.75
CA GLU A 26 -2.25 -16.32 2.01
C GLU A 26 -3.22 -15.51 2.88
N PHE A 27 -3.03 -14.20 3.01
CA PHE A 27 -3.91 -13.35 3.80
C PHE A 27 -5.32 -13.23 3.21
N VAL A 28 -5.46 -13.22 1.88
CA VAL A 28 -6.78 -13.21 1.22
C VAL A 28 -7.54 -14.51 1.47
N LEU A 29 -6.84 -15.64 1.45
CA LEU A 29 -7.47 -16.97 1.60
C LEU A 29 -7.83 -17.29 3.05
N HIS A 30 -6.96 -16.93 3.99
CA HIS A 30 -7.04 -17.42 5.37
C HIS A 30 -7.20 -16.30 6.41
N GLY A 31 -7.19 -15.04 5.98
CA GLY A 31 -7.17 -13.87 6.86
C GLY A 31 -5.87 -13.78 7.66
N PHE A 32 -5.76 -12.71 8.46
CA PHE A 32 -4.57 -12.51 9.29
C PHE A 32 -4.37 -13.66 10.30
N LYS A 33 -5.45 -14.09 10.99
CA LYS A 33 -5.36 -15.12 12.04
C LYS A 33 -4.97 -16.48 11.47
N GLY A 34 -5.55 -16.87 10.34
CA GLY A 34 -5.35 -18.19 9.72
C GLY A 34 -4.03 -18.34 8.96
N THR A 35 -3.38 -17.24 8.58
CA THR A 35 -2.09 -17.26 7.87
C THR A 35 -0.93 -17.51 8.82
N SER A 36 0.01 -18.37 8.42
CA SER A 36 1.27 -18.61 9.13
C SER A 36 2.47 -18.16 8.31
N MET A 37 3.57 -17.79 8.99
CA MET A 37 4.84 -17.48 8.33
C MET A 37 5.40 -18.66 7.53
N GLN A 38 5.08 -19.88 7.93
CA GLN A 38 5.47 -21.09 7.20
C GLN A 38 4.69 -21.20 5.87
N ALA A 39 3.37 -21.02 5.90
CA ALA A 39 2.55 -21.07 4.68
C ALA A 39 3.01 -20.02 3.65
N VAL A 40 3.35 -18.81 4.11
CA VAL A 40 3.92 -17.77 3.22
C VAL A 40 5.28 -18.20 2.66
N ALA A 41 6.15 -18.83 3.48
CA ALA A 41 7.45 -19.31 3.03
C ALA A 41 7.32 -20.38 1.94
N ASP A 42 6.44 -21.35 2.17
CA ASP A 42 6.18 -22.46 1.25
C ASP A 42 5.64 -21.92 -0.08
N ARG A 43 4.69 -20.97 -0.04
CA ARG A 43 4.14 -20.32 -1.23
C ARG A 43 5.17 -19.47 -1.98
N ALA A 44 6.02 -18.74 -1.26
CA ALA A 44 7.08 -17.93 -1.87
C ALA A 44 8.25 -18.76 -2.41
N GLY A 45 8.33 -20.05 -2.08
CA GLY A 45 9.45 -20.92 -2.44
C GLY A 45 10.76 -20.52 -1.75
N VAL A 46 10.68 -20.00 -0.51
CA VAL A 46 11.84 -19.58 0.28
C VAL A 46 11.88 -20.25 1.64
N ALA A 47 13.06 -20.30 2.27
CA ALA A 47 13.16 -20.77 3.64
C ALA A 47 12.44 -19.79 4.61
N LYS A 48 11.74 -20.31 5.62
CA LYS A 48 11.06 -19.49 6.64
C LYS A 48 12.00 -18.48 7.31
N ALA A 49 13.28 -18.85 7.49
CA ALA A 49 14.29 -17.94 8.02
C ALA A 49 14.47 -16.67 7.15
N ASN A 50 14.30 -16.78 5.85
CA ASN A 50 14.36 -15.62 4.95
C ASN A 50 13.22 -14.64 5.22
N ILE A 51 11.99 -15.14 5.45
CA ILE A 51 10.87 -14.24 5.78
C ILE A 51 11.15 -13.52 7.11
N HIS A 52 11.61 -14.21 8.12
CA HIS A 52 11.99 -13.58 9.40
C HIS A 52 13.12 -12.55 9.25
N TYR A 53 14.05 -12.79 8.33
CA TYR A 53 15.10 -11.82 8.02
C TYR A 53 14.54 -10.51 7.44
N TYR A 54 13.53 -10.58 6.54
CA TYR A 54 12.93 -9.40 5.92
C TYR A 54 11.90 -8.70 6.82
N PHE A 55 11.03 -9.47 7.46
CA PHE A 55 9.82 -8.95 8.09
C PHE A 55 9.70 -9.23 9.59
N LYS A 56 10.65 -9.95 10.18
CA LYS A 56 10.75 -10.31 11.61
C LYS A 56 9.56 -11.16 12.12
N ASN A 57 8.31 -10.74 11.93
CA ASN A 57 7.11 -11.42 12.38
C ASN A 57 5.94 -11.20 11.41
N LYS A 58 4.81 -11.85 11.68
CA LYS A 58 3.60 -11.78 10.85
C LYS A 58 2.97 -10.40 10.83
N ASP A 59 3.00 -9.69 11.95
CA ASP A 59 2.44 -8.33 12.05
C ASP A 59 3.18 -7.37 11.13
N ASN A 60 4.51 -7.41 11.15
CA ASN A 60 5.34 -6.57 10.28
C ASN A 60 5.19 -6.95 8.79
N LEU A 61 5.02 -8.23 8.49
CA LEU A 61 4.75 -8.68 7.11
C LEU A 61 3.40 -8.16 6.63
N TYR A 62 2.37 -8.25 7.46
CA TYR A 62 1.03 -7.76 7.13
C TYR A 62 1.00 -6.24 6.98
N LEU A 63 1.68 -5.53 7.87
CA LEU A 63 1.81 -4.08 7.80
C LEU A 63 2.55 -3.63 6.52
N ALA A 64 3.66 -4.27 6.19
CA ALA A 64 4.40 -3.99 4.96
C ALA A 64 3.55 -4.24 3.71
N LEU A 65 2.69 -5.27 3.73
CA LEU A 65 1.74 -5.51 2.64
C LEU A 65 0.70 -4.40 2.55
N LEU A 66 0.10 -3.97 3.65
CA LEU A 66 -0.86 -2.86 3.67
C LEU A 66 -0.23 -1.55 3.17
N GLU A 67 0.98 -1.24 3.62
CA GLU A 67 1.72 -0.05 3.16
C GLU A 67 2.01 -0.11 1.65
N ASN A 68 2.40 -1.28 1.14
CA ASN A 68 2.62 -1.47 -0.31
C ASN A 68 1.32 -1.28 -1.12
N ILE A 69 0.19 -1.82 -0.64
CA ILE A 69 -1.12 -1.64 -1.28
C ILE A 69 -1.49 -0.14 -1.34
N ILE A 70 -1.35 0.56 -0.22
CA ILE A 70 -1.70 1.99 -0.13
C ILE A 70 -0.76 2.83 -1.02
N ALA A 71 0.55 2.55 -1.01
CA ALA A 71 1.52 3.25 -1.83
C ALA A 71 1.20 3.12 -3.32
N ASN A 72 0.91 1.91 -3.79
CA ASN A 72 0.51 1.66 -5.19
C ASN A 72 -0.79 2.37 -5.58
N TRP A 73 -1.77 2.43 -4.67
CA TRP A 73 -3.03 3.12 -4.95
C TRP A 73 -2.89 4.64 -4.99
N ASN A 74 -1.96 5.17 -4.23
CA ASN A 74 -1.76 6.61 -4.06
C ASN A 74 -0.66 7.17 -4.98
N GLU A 75 0.02 6.32 -5.75
CA GLU A 75 1.05 6.75 -6.72
C GLU A 75 0.52 7.79 -7.71
N VAL A 76 -0.76 7.67 -8.10
CA VAL A 76 -1.44 8.62 -9.01
C VAL A 76 -1.50 10.05 -8.45
N LEU A 77 -1.33 10.24 -7.14
CA LEU A 77 -1.29 11.54 -6.48
C LEU A 77 0.16 12.06 -6.27
N ALA A 78 1.17 11.36 -6.79
CA ALA A 78 2.57 11.74 -6.56
C ALA A 78 2.90 13.14 -7.11
N ASP A 79 2.37 13.45 -8.30
CA ASP A 79 2.56 14.72 -9.02
C ASP A 79 1.55 15.81 -8.66
N MET A 80 0.65 15.56 -7.69
CA MET A 80 -0.36 16.52 -7.26
C MET A 80 0.29 17.73 -6.55
N SER A 81 -0.06 18.94 -7.00
CA SER A 81 0.38 20.23 -6.44
C SER A 81 -0.81 21.18 -6.27
N GLU A 82 -0.58 22.34 -5.66
CA GLU A 82 -1.61 23.38 -5.48
C GLU A 82 -2.07 24.01 -6.81
N GLU A 83 -1.20 23.99 -7.82
CA GLU A 83 -1.48 24.50 -9.17
C GLU A 83 -2.19 23.47 -10.06
N SER A 84 -2.33 22.25 -9.61
CA SER A 84 -3.02 21.19 -10.38
C SER A 84 -4.52 21.48 -10.44
N ASP A 85 -5.15 21.15 -11.58
CA ASP A 85 -6.63 21.19 -11.69
C ASP A 85 -7.23 20.06 -10.81
N PRO A 86 -8.02 20.41 -9.77
CA PRO A 86 -8.65 19.42 -8.91
C PRO A 86 -9.51 18.40 -9.64
N ALA A 87 -10.24 18.82 -10.69
CA ALA A 87 -11.12 17.93 -11.44
C ALA A 87 -10.33 16.84 -12.17
N ASP A 88 -9.21 17.20 -12.80
CA ASP A 88 -8.32 16.24 -13.47
C ASP A 88 -7.66 15.29 -12.49
N VAL A 89 -7.10 15.81 -11.38
CA VAL A 89 -6.45 14.99 -10.36
C VAL A 89 -7.43 13.99 -9.75
N LEU A 90 -8.61 14.46 -9.32
CA LEU A 90 -9.61 13.61 -8.68
C LEU A 90 -10.20 12.58 -9.66
N SER A 91 -10.43 12.98 -10.92
CA SER A 91 -10.89 12.05 -11.96
C SER A 91 -9.86 10.93 -12.21
N ARG A 92 -8.57 11.27 -12.35
CA ARG A 92 -7.47 10.32 -12.48
C ARG A 92 -7.39 9.38 -11.27
N PHE A 93 -7.50 9.93 -10.07
CA PHE A 93 -7.44 9.19 -8.81
C PHE A 93 -8.58 8.16 -8.70
N ILE A 94 -9.83 8.59 -8.91
CA ILE A 94 -11.00 7.71 -8.85
C ILE A 94 -10.91 6.62 -9.92
N ARG A 95 -10.61 6.96 -11.17
CA ARG A 95 -10.45 5.97 -12.25
C ARG A 95 -9.35 4.96 -11.96
N THR A 96 -8.24 5.40 -11.39
CA THR A 96 -7.13 4.52 -11.02
C THR A 96 -7.52 3.59 -9.88
N LYS A 97 -8.19 4.07 -8.83
CA LYS A 97 -8.70 3.22 -7.75
C LYS A 97 -9.68 2.16 -8.26
N ILE A 98 -10.63 2.54 -9.12
CA ILE A 98 -11.58 1.60 -9.73
C ILE A 98 -10.83 0.56 -10.57
N ARG A 99 -9.88 0.97 -11.41
CA ARG A 99 -9.07 0.06 -12.21
C ARG A 99 -8.28 -0.92 -11.35
N LEU A 100 -7.61 -0.43 -10.31
CA LEU A 100 -6.80 -1.26 -9.41
C LEU A 100 -7.67 -2.25 -8.62
N SER A 101 -8.88 -1.88 -8.22
CA SER A 101 -9.80 -2.81 -7.55
C SER A 101 -10.23 -3.97 -8.46
N TYR A 102 -10.27 -3.75 -9.76
CA TYR A 102 -10.56 -4.78 -10.76
C TYR A 102 -9.33 -5.61 -11.13
N THR A 103 -8.17 -4.97 -11.31
CA THR A 103 -6.93 -5.65 -11.75
C THR A 103 -6.16 -6.32 -10.61
N HIS A 104 -6.34 -5.82 -9.38
CA HIS A 104 -5.69 -6.34 -8.16
C HIS A 104 -6.73 -6.62 -7.06
N PRO A 105 -7.66 -7.57 -7.30
CA PRO A 105 -8.80 -7.79 -6.39
C PRO A 105 -8.38 -8.28 -5.00
N ASN A 106 -7.24 -8.96 -4.88
CA ASN A 106 -6.72 -9.44 -3.60
C ASN A 106 -6.29 -8.27 -2.68
N ALA A 107 -5.54 -7.32 -3.23
CA ALA A 107 -5.15 -6.10 -2.53
C ALA A 107 -6.38 -5.34 -2.01
N SER A 108 -7.39 -5.20 -2.86
CA SER A 108 -8.66 -4.54 -2.50
C SER A 108 -9.41 -5.27 -1.40
N LYS A 109 -9.46 -6.61 -1.44
CA LYS A 109 -10.08 -7.43 -0.38
C LYS A 109 -9.37 -7.28 0.95
N ILE A 110 -8.02 -7.34 0.96
CA ILE A 110 -7.23 -7.19 2.19
C ILE A 110 -7.47 -5.83 2.82
N PHE A 111 -7.41 -4.76 2.02
CA PHE A 111 -7.65 -3.40 2.52
C PHE A 111 -9.08 -3.23 3.04
N ALA A 112 -10.09 -3.72 2.31
CA ALA A 112 -11.49 -3.68 2.75
C ALA A 112 -11.69 -4.45 4.06
N MET A 113 -11.09 -5.62 4.22
CA MET A 113 -11.15 -6.41 5.46
C MET A 113 -10.51 -5.66 6.64
N GLU A 114 -9.39 -4.99 6.42
CA GLU A 114 -8.74 -4.16 7.45
C GLU A 114 -9.65 -3.02 7.89
N ILE A 115 -10.28 -2.30 6.94
CA ILE A 115 -11.21 -1.19 7.26
C ILE A 115 -12.46 -1.70 7.97
N ILE A 116 -13.08 -2.79 7.52
CA ILE A 116 -14.27 -3.38 8.13
C ILE A 116 -14.00 -3.80 9.59
N GLN A 117 -12.79 -4.27 9.89
CA GLN A 117 -12.37 -4.64 11.24
C GLN A 117 -11.99 -3.44 12.12
N GLY A 118 -12.16 -2.22 11.64
CA GLY A 118 -11.83 -0.99 12.37
C GLY A 118 -10.38 -0.53 12.19
N ALA A 119 -9.68 -1.05 11.19
CA ALA A 119 -8.31 -0.69 10.81
C ALA A 119 -7.28 -0.85 11.96
N PRO A 120 -7.23 -2.02 12.63
CA PRO A 120 -6.39 -2.18 13.83
C PRO A 120 -4.91 -2.00 13.54
N TYR A 121 -4.43 -2.48 12.40
CA TYR A 121 -3.01 -2.36 12.00
C TYR A 121 -2.70 -0.96 11.46
N LEU A 122 -3.56 -0.40 10.62
CA LEU A 122 -3.35 0.94 10.06
C LEU A 122 -3.36 2.01 11.15
N LYS A 123 -4.29 1.95 12.11
CA LYS A 123 -4.36 2.94 13.20
C LYS A 123 -3.17 2.92 14.14
N SER A 124 -2.65 1.73 14.45
CA SER A 124 -1.62 1.56 15.47
C SER A 124 -0.19 1.61 14.91
N HIS A 125 0.00 1.30 13.62
CA HIS A 125 1.32 1.07 13.03
C HIS A 125 1.58 1.84 11.73
N ILE A 126 0.69 2.76 11.34
CA ILE A 126 0.93 3.56 10.14
C ILE A 126 2.28 4.29 10.25
N SER A 127 3.12 4.13 9.24
CA SER A 127 4.47 4.71 9.25
C SER A 127 4.45 6.24 9.34
N GLN A 128 5.52 6.82 9.88
CA GLN A 128 5.67 8.28 9.90
C GLN A 128 5.64 8.88 8.48
N ALA A 129 6.25 8.18 7.52
CA ALA A 129 6.24 8.59 6.13
C ALA A 129 4.82 8.66 5.55
N MET A 130 3.98 7.67 5.84
CA MET A 130 2.59 7.66 5.39
C MET A 130 1.77 8.78 6.06
N ARG A 131 1.95 9.02 7.36
CA ARG A 131 1.30 10.16 8.03
C ARG A 131 1.70 11.50 7.43
N GLN A 132 2.99 11.67 7.12
CA GLN A 132 3.47 12.89 6.48
C GLN A 132 2.88 13.04 5.08
N TRP A 133 2.87 11.96 4.29
CA TRP A 133 2.26 11.95 2.96
C TRP A 133 0.77 12.38 2.99
N VAL A 134 -0.02 11.82 3.91
CA VAL A 134 -1.43 12.21 4.08
C VAL A 134 -1.55 13.70 4.43
N LYS A 135 -0.70 14.19 5.34
CA LYS A 135 -0.68 15.59 5.73
C LYS A 135 -0.36 16.50 4.54
N ASP A 136 0.66 16.17 3.76
CA ASP A 136 1.08 16.96 2.60
C ASP A 136 -0.04 17.03 1.55
N LYS A 137 -0.67 15.90 1.23
CA LYS A 137 -1.79 15.88 0.28
C LYS A 137 -3.04 16.57 0.82
N SER A 138 -3.32 16.44 2.11
CA SER A 138 -4.42 17.17 2.76
C SER A 138 -4.21 18.69 2.71
N THR A 139 -2.97 19.18 2.82
CA THR A 139 -2.65 20.60 2.71
C THR A 139 -2.97 21.14 1.31
N ILE A 140 -2.63 20.39 0.25
CA ILE A 140 -2.95 20.76 -1.13
C ILE A 140 -4.47 20.80 -1.34
N ILE A 141 -5.20 19.80 -0.84
CA ILE A 141 -6.66 19.77 -0.94
C ILE A 141 -7.29 20.96 -0.19
N GLN A 142 -6.76 21.30 1.00
CA GLN A 142 -7.22 22.46 1.74
C GLN A 142 -7.00 23.76 0.96
N SER A 143 -5.85 23.91 0.29
CA SER A 143 -5.58 25.05 -0.59
C SER A 143 -6.63 25.18 -1.71
N TRP A 144 -7.03 24.09 -2.34
CA TRP A 144 -8.11 24.09 -3.35
C TRP A 144 -9.47 24.49 -2.77
N ILE A 145 -9.78 24.09 -1.52
CA ILE A 145 -11.00 24.51 -0.81
C ILE A 145 -10.94 26.01 -0.54
N ASP A 146 -9.84 26.53 -0.02
CA ASP A 146 -9.64 27.94 0.35
C ASP A 146 -9.71 28.85 -0.88
N GLN A 147 -9.27 28.36 -2.04
CA GLN A 147 -9.37 29.03 -3.34
C GLN A 147 -10.77 28.88 -4.00
N GLY A 148 -11.69 28.15 -3.38
CA GLY A 148 -13.05 27.93 -3.92
C GLY A 148 -13.11 27.02 -5.14
N GLN A 149 -12.05 26.26 -5.43
CA GLN A 149 -11.99 25.33 -6.57
C GLN A 149 -12.79 24.07 -6.33
N ILE A 150 -12.92 23.64 -5.06
CA ILE A 150 -13.78 22.54 -4.63
C ILE A 150 -14.59 22.92 -3.39
N ARG A 151 -15.69 22.22 -3.14
CA ARG A 151 -16.51 22.42 -1.94
C ARG A 151 -15.74 22.00 -0.68
N ALA A 152 -16.09 22.62 0.46
CA ALA A 152 -15.59 22.21 1.76
C ALA A 152 -15.89 20.73 2.04
N ILE A 153 -14.86 19.97 2.29
CA ILE A 153 -14.88 18.56 2.66
C ILE A 153 -13.67 18.30 3.57
N ASP A 154 -13.72 17.28 4.41
CA ASP A 154 -12.52 16.83 5.10
C ASP A 154 -11.49 16.29 4.07
N PRO A 155 -10.31 16.91 3.95
CA PRO A 155 -9.29 16.48 2.98
C PRO A 155 -8.86 15.03 3.16
N THR A 156 -8.83 14.53 4.40
CA THR A 156 -8.44 13.14 4.70
C THR A 156 -9.46 12.15 4.13
N HIS A 157 -10.76 12.47 4.24
CA HIS A 157 -11.82 11.63 3.67
C HIS A 157 -11.81 11.59 2.13
N LEU A 158 -11.21 12.58 1.47
CA LEU A 158 -11.10 12.58 0.02
C LEU A 158 -9.97 11.65 -0.48
N ILE A 159 -8.97 11.41 0.37
CA ILE A 159 -7.82 10.54 0.04
C ILE A 159 -8.16 9.05 0.28
N PHE A 160 -9.01 8.73 1.25
CA PHE A 160 -9.37 7.37 1.66
C PHE A 160 -10.83 7.05 1.34
#